data_602e4118a27a126978b8c47e485820ad
#
_entry.id   602e4118a27a126978b8c47e485820ad
#
_cell.length_a   1.000
_cell.length_b   1.000
_cell.length_c   1.000
_cell.angle_alpha   90.00
_cell.angle_beta   90.00
_cell.angle_gamma   90.00
#
_symmetry.space_group_name_H-M   'P 1'
#
loop_
_entity.id
_entity.type
_entity.pdbx_description
1 polymer ?
#
loop_
_entity_poly.entity_id
_entity_poly.type
_entity_poly.pdbx_seq_one_letter_code
_entity_poly.pdbx_strand_id
1 'polypeptide(L)'
;MVMQGLYDIMALGNKSMPESVFPVDGTPPPEQGRQGKKRGPKGKPKGRMVIPEARATIAALLGTIPLRRDQLIEYLHMIQDEYGHLSAAHLAGLADLMKLPMAEVWEVASFYDHFDLVSEGMEAPPARTIRICTSLSCMMQGGEALLQKMQSMRSEGKIDADVRFVPAPCLGACDVAPAAADGHHLVGYANTDNLMRVITTGTPHDIPDYIGFTAYRAAAGYALIEALNAATDDAHAEMVSGLMSTLSDAALRGLGGAGFPTGRKWSIVAGYDGPRLMAVNGDEGEPGTFKDRYYLSSDPHRMLEGVLLASHMVGITKCYLYIRDEYPEIIALLTKELARLEASGLLGSLEIELRRGAGAYICGEESAMIESIEGKRGLPRHRPPYLAERGLFDHPTL
;
A
#
# COMPACT_ATOMS: atom_id res chain seq x y z
N MET A 1 35.69 -1.53 -16.84
CA MET A 1 36.20 -2.26 -15.66
C MET A 1 35.09 -2.75 -14.72
N VAL A 2 33.82 -2.71 -15.08
CA VAL A 2 32.69 -3.18 -14.23
C VAL A 2 32.04 -4.46 -14.80
N MET A 3 32.34 -4.83 -16.05
CA MET A 3 31.77 -6.04 -16.69
C MET A 3 32.57 -7.34 -16.48
N GLN A 4 33.79 -7.26 -15.95
CA GLN A 4 34.61 -8.45 -15.70
C GLN A 4 34.29 -9.15 -14.37
N GLY A 5 33.73 -8.40 -13.40
CA GLY A 5 33.38 -8.97 -12.08
C GLY A 5 32.10 -9.84 -12.06
N LEU A 6 31.24 -9.73 -13.08
CA LEU A 6 30.02 -10.54 -13.17
C LEU A 6 30.25 -11.92 -13.81
N TYR A 7 31.35 -12.12 -14.55
CA TYR A 7 31.69 -13.42 -15.15
C TYR A 7 32.39 -14.36 -14.16
N ASP A 8 33.10 -13.85 -13.15
CA ASP A 8 33.82 -14.67 -12.18
C ASP A 8 32.92 -15.30 -11.11
N ILE A 9 31.68 -14.77 -10.92
CA ILE A 9 30.69 -15.32 -9.98
C ILE A 9 29.93 -16.52 -10.59
N MET A 10 29.87 -16.64 -11.92
CA MET A 10 29.20 -17.75 -12.60
C MET A 10 30.09 -19.01 -12.77
N ALA A 11 31.39 -18.91 -12.50
CA ALA A 11 32.32 -19.99 -12.68
C ALA A 11 32.54 -20.89 -11.45
N LEU A 12 31.92 -20.60 -10.29
CA LEU A 12 32.13 -21.36 -9.04
C LEU A 12 31.02 -22.37 -8.69
N GLY A 13 30.10 -22.64 -9.60
CA GLY A 13 28.88 -23.45 -9.37
C GLY A 13 28.91 -24.88 -9.93
N ASN A 14 30.01 -25.57 -10.00
CA ASN A 14 30.00 -26.99 -10.42
C ASN A 14 30.75 -27.90 -9.42
N LYS A 15 30.13 -28.06 -8.22
CA LYS A 15 30.45 -29.22 -7.36
C LYS A 15 29.19 -30.06 -7.23
N SER A 16 29.30 -31.29 -7.76
CA SER A 16 28.29 -32.32 -7.66
C SER A 16 27.78 -32.52 -6.24
N MET A 17 26.47 -32.40 -6.07
CA MET A 17 25.77 -32.79 -4.83
C MET A 17 25.80 -34.31 -4.70
N PRO A 18 25.97 -34.88 -3.51
CA PRO A 18 25.84 -36.30 -3.31
C PRO A 18 24.39 -36.77 -3.53
N GLU A 19 24.24 -37.94 -4.15
CA GLU A 19 22.96 -38.58 -4.43
C GLU A 19 22.12 -38.74 -3.18
N SER A 20 20.81 -38.41 -3.30
CA SER A 20 19.81 -38.46 -2.25
C SER A 20 19.67 -39.88 -1.68
N VAL A 21 19.80 -39.98 -0.36
CA VAL A 21 19.44 -41.18 0.43
C VAL A 21 17.94 -41.15 0.72
N PHE A 22 17.12 -41.39 -0.28
CA PHE A 22 15.71 -41.73 -0.07
C PHE A 22 15.36 -42.96 -0.91
N PRO A 23 14.78 -44.01 -0.30
CA PRO A 23 14.34 -45.19 -1.05
C PRO A 23 13.10 -44.86 -1.90
N VAL A 24 13.14 -45.31 -3.18
CA VAL A 24 12.12 -45.05 -4.22
C VAL A 24 11.07 -46.18 -4.24
N ASP A 25 10.68 -46.69 -3.07
CA ASP A 25 9.59 -47.66 -2.97
C ASP A 25 8.49 -47.10 -2.11
N GLY A 26 7.42 -46.63 -2.72
CA GLY A 26 6.29 -45.94 -2.16
C GLY A 26 5.51 -46.68 -1.05
N THR A 27 6.18 -47.35 -0.10
CA THR A 27 5.58 -47.96 1.07
C THR A 27 5.65 -47.00 2.27
N PRO A 28 4.52 -46.58 2.85
CA PRO A 28 4.53 -45.75 4.07
C PRO A 28 5.09 -46.59 5.24
N PRO A 29 5.90 -45.99 6.14
CA PRO A 29 6.37 -46.64 7.33
C PRO A 29 5.21 -47.05 8.22
N PRO A 30 5.33 -48.19 8.98
CA PRO A 30 4.26 -48.64 9.86
C PRO A 30 3.95 -47.59 10.93
N GLU A 31 2.66 -47.35 11.17
CA GLU A 31 2.17 -46.52 12.28
C GLU A 31 2.63 -47.09 13.64
N GLN A 32 3.70 -46.49 14.15
CA GLN A 32 4.06 -46.72 15.55
C GLN A 32 3.08 -45.91 16.43
N GLY A 33 2.26 -46.58 17.19
CA GLY A 33 1.31 -46.01 18.11
C GLY A 33 1.93 -44.94 18.99
N ARG A 34 1.50 -43.67 18.80
CA ARG A 34 1.87 -42.54 19.65
C ARG A 34 1.26 -42.76 21.05
N GLN A 35 2.03 -43.37 21.94
CA GLN A 35 1.75 -43.25 23.36
C GLN A 35 1.78 -41.78 23.76
N GLY A 36 0.65 -41.25 24.25
CA GLY A 36 0.51 -39.88 24.67
C GLY A 36 1.58 -39.46 25.67
N LYS A 37 2.58 -38.72 25.26
CA LYS A 37 3.53 -38.07 26.17
C LYS A 37 2.74 -37.14 27.07
N LYS A 38 2.74 -37.41 28.41
CA LYS A 38 2.25 -36.46 29.40
C LYS A 38 2.85 -35.10 29.13
N ARG A 39 2.01 -34.08 28.94
CA ARG A 39 2.44 -32.69 28.79
C ARG A 39 3.28 -32.32 30.01
N GLY A 40 4.58 -32.11 29.82
CA GLY A 40 5.44 -31.53 30.86
C GLY A 40 4.95 -30.13 31.24
N PRO A 41 5.46 -29.56 32.37
CA PRO A 41 5.07 -28.23 32.80
C PRO A 41 5.21 -27.27 31.60
N LYS A 42 4.18 -26.41 31.42
CA LYS A 42 4.16 -25.40 30.33
C LYS A 42 5.47 -24.64 30.38
N GLY A 43 6.34 -24.86 29.40
CA GLY A 43 7.58 -24.11 29.26
C GLY A 43 7.27 -22.63 29.21
N LYS A 44 8.18 -21.78 29.71
CA LYS A 44 8.04 -20.34 29.61
C LYS A 44 7.82 -19.98 28.12
N PRO A 45 6.89 -19.05 27.81
CA PRO A 45 6.66 -18.65 26.43
C PRO A 45 7.99 -18.28 25.76
N LYS A 46 8.28 -18.89 24.63
CA LYS A 46 9.45 -18.49 23.83
C LYS A 46 9.08 -17.19 23.09
N GLY A 47 9.81 -16.15 23.34
CA GLY A 47 9.61 -14.84 22.71
C GLY A 47 9.53 -13.71 23.74
N ARG A 48 9.30 -12.48 23.23
CA ARG A 48 9.15 -11.29 24.07
C ARG A 48 7.88 -11.41 24.93
N MET A 49 8.01 -11.09 26.21
CA MET A 49 6.83 -10.99 27.08
C MET A 49 6.01 -9.76 26.69
N VAL A 50 4.71 -9.95 26.57
CA VAL A 50 3.75 -8.87 26.34
C VAL A 50 3.62 -8.06 27.63
N ILE A 51 3.81 -6.75 27.55
CA ILE A 51 3.60 -5.81 28.64
C ILE A 51 2.10 -5.52 28.71
N PRO A 52 1.40 -5.83 29.83
CA PRO A 52 -0.05 -5.68 29.90
C PRO A 52 -0.55 -4.26 29.63
N GLU A 53 0.19 -3.26 30.09
CA GLU A 53 -0.10 -1.83 29.91
C GLU A 53 -0.02 -1.46 28.42
N ALA A 54 1.04 -1.83 27.73
CA ALA A 54 1.20 -1.57 26.28
C ALA A 54 0.11 -2.26 25.45
N ARG A 55 -0.24 -3.50 25.82
CA ARG A 55 -1.35 -4.22 25.19
C ARG A 55 -2.69 -3.50 25.39
N ALA A 56 -2.97 -3.03 26.61
CA ALA A 56 -4.19 -2.29 26.92
C ALA A 56 -4.26 -0.96 26.17
N THR A 57 -3.14 -0.27 26.04
CA THR A 57 -3.00 0.97 25.27
C THR A 57 -3.35 0.75 23.80
N ILE A 58 -2.79 -0.30 23.16
CA ILE A 58 -3.10 -0.63 21.77
C ILE A 58 -4.56 -1.07 21.62
N ALA A 59 -5.10 -1.87 22.57
CA ALA A 59 -6.51 -2.26 22.54
C ALA A 59 -7.45 -1.04 22.64
N ALA A 60 -7.11 -0.04 23.45
CA ALA A 60 -7.88 1.21 23.56
C ALA A 60 -7.81 2.05 22.27
N LEU A 61 -6.62 2.14 21.64
CA LEU A 61 -6.43 2.86 20.38
C LEU A 61 -7.25 2.22 19.24
N LEU A 62 -7.21 0.90 19.10
CA LEU A 62 -7.93 0.18 18.04
C LEU A 62 -9.44 0.09 18.32
N GLY A 63 -9.87 0.24 19.58
CA GLY A 63 -11.28 0.29 19.96
C GLY A 63 -12.04 -0.97 19.55
N THR A 64 -13.15 -0.78 18.81
CA THR A 64 -14.02 -1.86 18.33
C THR A 64 -13.71 -2.33 16.91
N ILE A 65 -12.63 -1.85 16.29
CA ILE A 65 -12.24 -2.24 14.94
C ILE A 65 -11.99 -3.75 14.90
N PRO A 66 -12.63 -4.51 13.97
CA PRO A 66 -12.38 -5.93 13.84
C PRO A 66 -10.91 -6.19 13.46
N LEU A 67 -10.20 -7.00 14.23
CA LEU A 67 -8.80 -7.31 13.98
C LEU A 67 -8.69 -8.32 12.83
N ARG A 68 -8.29 -7.85 11.66
CA ARG A 68 -8.07 -8.63 10.45
C ARG A 68 -6.58 -8.62 10.10
N ARG A 69 -6.06 -9.78 9.67
CA ARG A 69 -4.67 -9.93 9.27
C ARG A 69 -4.27 -8.94 8.17
N ASP A 70 -5.12 -8.76 7.18
CA ASP A 70 -4.89 -7.91 6.03
C ASP A 70 -4.85 -6.41 6.36
N GLN A 71 -5.30 -6.02 7.57
CA GLN A 71 -5.23 -4.63 8.04
C GLN A 71 -4.04 -4.35 8.98
N LEU A 72 -3.05 -5.24 9.02
CA LEU A 72 -1.89 -5.05 9.89
C LEU A 72 -1.19 -3.71 9.63
N ILE A 73 -1.05 -3.30 8.37
CA ILE A 73 -0.38 -2.05 7.99
C ILE A 73 -1.18 -0.84 8.47
N GLU A 74 -2.50 -0.87 8.38
CA GLU A 74 -3.39 0.17 8.88
C GLU A 74 -3.28 0.33 10.40
N TYR A 75 -3.17 -0.79 11.15
CA TYR A 75 -2.96 -0.71 12.61
C TYR A 75 -1.58 -0.17 12.96
N LEU A 76 -0.55 -0.47 12.16
CA LEU A 76 0.77 0.12 12.33
C LEU A 76 0.74 1.64 12.08
N HIS A 77 0.00 2.10 11.07
CA HIS A 77 -0.24 3.53 10.85
C HIS A 77 -0.93 4.18 12.04
N MET A 78 -2.00 3.60 12.56
CA MET A 78 -2.70 4.16 13.73
C MET A 78 -1.77 4.33 14.94
N ILE A 79 -0.88 3.35 15.17
CA ILE A 79 0.09 3.42 16.27
C ILE A 79 1.15 4.49 15.99
N GLN A 80 1.68 4.53 14.76
CA GLN A 80 2.66 5.53 14.34
C GLN A 80 2.10 6.95 14.42
N ASP A 81 0.87 7.14 13.94
CA ASP A 81 0.20 8.45 13.93
C ASP A 81 -0.07 8.95 15.35
N GLU A 82 -0.43 8.07 16.30
CA GLU A 82 -0.71 8.42 17.69
C GLU A 82 0.55 8.67 18.51
N TYR A 83 1.58 7.81 18.37
CA TYR A 83 2.77 7.84 19.24
C TYR A 83 4.03 8.37 18.56
N GLY A 84 3.97 8.69 17.26
CA GLY A 84 5.12 9.15 16.47
C GLY A 84 6.14 8.07 16.16
N HIS A 85 5.94 6.83 16.67
CA HIS A 85 6.83 5.70 16.44
C HIS A 85 6.21 4.36 16.84
N LEU A 86 6.80 3.27 16.38
CA LEU A 86 6.43 1.91 16.74
C LEU A 86 7.41 1.35 17.79
N SER A 87 7.05 1.40 19.08
CA SER A 87 7.86 0.78 20.11
C SER A 87 7.77 -0.74 20.06
N ALA A 88 8.84 -1.43 20.45
CA ALA A 88 8.82 -2.88 20.56
C ALA A 88 7.76 -3.42 21.53
N ALA A 89 7.35 -2.63 22.55
CA ALA A 89 6.27 -2.96 23.44
C ALA A 89 4.90 -2.85 22.77
N HIS A 90 4.65 -1.80 21.98
CA HIS A 90 3.43 -1.62 21.19
C HIS A 90 3.27 -2.74 20.16
N LEU A 91 4.34 -3.09 19.42
CA LEU A 91 4.33 -4.18 18.46
C LEU A 91 4.05 -5.54 19.10
N ALA A 92 4.60 -5.81 20.29
CA ALA A 92 4.29 -7.03 21.04
C ALA A 92 2.83 -7.06 21.50
N GLY A 93 2.28 -5.91 21.92
CA GLY A 93 0.86 -5.76 22.27
C GLY A 93 -0.06 -6.00 21.09
N LEU A 94 0.26 -5.42 19.92
CA LEU A 94 -0.48 -5.61 18.66
C LEU A 94 -0.44 -7.09 18.22
N ALA A 95 0.74 -7.72 18.23
CA ALA A 95 0.92 -9.11 17.87
C ALA A 95 0.05 -10.06 18.73
N ASP A 96 -0.02 -9.82 20.05
CA ASP A 96 -0.86 -10.59 20.96
C ASP A 96 -2.36 -10.39 20.66
N LEU A 97 -2.79 -9.15 20.44
CA LEU A 97 -4.18 -8.83 20.09
C LEU A 97 -4.60 -9.52 18.78
N MET A 98 -3.77 -9.47 17.76
CA MET A 98 -4.01 -10.09 16.46
C MET A 98 -3.77 -11.60 16.45
N LYS A 99 -3.20 -12.18 17.51
CA LYS A 99 -2.76 -13.60 17.59
C LYS A 99 -1.74 -13.96 16.50
N LEU A 100 -0.89 -13.02 16.14
CA LEU A 100 0.21 -13.20 15.20
C LEU A 100 1.54 -13.41 15.95
N PRO A 101 2.51 -14.12 15.35
CA PRO A 101 3.87 -14.15 15.88
C PRO A 101 4.47 -12.74 15.90
N MET A 102 5.16 -12.36 16.99
CA MET A 102 5.83 -11.06 17.06
C MET A 102 6.83 -10.83 15.92
N ALA A 103 7.52 -11.90 15.47
CA ALA A 103 8.46 -11.81 14.36
C ALA A 103 7.77 -11.37 13.07
N GLU A 104 6.54 -11.81 12.83
CA GLU A 104 5.75 -11.47 11.66
C GLU A 104 5.30 -10.01 11.67
N VAL A 105 4.83 -9.51 12.82
CA VAL A 105 4.49 -8.09 12.97
C VAL A 105 5.73 -7.22 12.83
N TRP A 106 6.86 -7.64 13.39
CA TRP A 106 8.12 -6.93 13.29
C TRP A 106 8.66 -6.88 11.86
N GLU A 107 8.62 -8.00 11.13
CA GLU A 107 9.11 -8.05 9.76
C GLU A 107 8.27 -7.17 8.80
N VAL A 108 6.95 -7.08 9.04
CA VAL A 108 6.10 -6.17 8.27
C VAL A 108 6.42 -4.72 8.63
N ALA A 109 6.46 -4.38 9.92
CA ALA A 109 6.76 -3.03 10.38
C ALA A 109 8.14 -2.53 9.90
N SER A 110 9.16 -3.40 9.90
CA SER A 110 10.52 -3.03 9.49
C SER A 110 10.74 -2.99 7.97
N PHE A 111 9.79 -3.51 7.20
CA PHE A 111 9.87 -3.51 5.75
C PHE A 111 9.55 -2.14 5.13
N TYR A 112 8.66 -1.39 5.76
CA TYR A 112 8.14 -0.13 5.24
C TYR A 112 8.86 1.08 5.81
N ASP A 113 9.37 1.97 4.93
CA ASP A 113 10.19 3.13 5.30
C ASP A 113 9.44 4.18 6.13
N HIS A 114 8.11 4.18 6.03
CA HIS A 114 7.27 5.10 6.80
C HIS A 114 7.39 4.91 8.32
N PHE A 115 7.62 3.67 8.77
CA PHE A 115 7.55 3.33 10.19
C PHE A 115 8.88 3.52 10.94
N ASP A 116 8.81 4.29 12.02
CA ASP A 116 9.93 4.52 12.93
C ASP A 116 9.94 3.46 14.05
N LEU A 117 10.78 2.43 13.92
CA LEU A 117 10.88 1.36 14.91
C LEU A 117 11.83 1.75 16.05
N VAL A 118 11.32 1.68 17.28
CA VAL A 118 12.11 1.92 18.49
C VAL A 118 12.31 0.61 19.25
N SER A 119 13.57 0.14 19.25
CA SER A 119 13.96 -1.05 19.98
C SER A 119 14.02 -0.77 21.49
N GLU A 120 14.05 -1.84 22.30
CA GLU A 120 14.15 -1.72 23.76
C GLU A 120 15.42 -1.00 24.18
N GLY A 121 15.27 -0.02 25.07
CA GLY A 121 16.40 0.80 25.55
C GLY A 121 16.85 1.92 24.60
N MET A 122 16.21 2.04 23.43
CA MET A 122 16.46 3.18 22.53
C MET A 122 15.50 4.33 22.86
N GLU A 123 15.96 5.55 22.65
CA GLU A 123 15.13 6.74 22.78
C GLU A 123 14.14 6.87 21.62
N ALA A 124 12.95 7.39 21.91
CA ALA A 124 11.98 7.74 20.88
C ALA A 124 12.53 8.85 19.96
N PRO A 125 12.16 8.86 18.68
CA PRO A 125 12.54 9.95 17.81
C PRO A 125 11.93 11.28 18.29
N PRO A 126 12.50 12.43 17.90
CA PRO A 126 11.90 13.73 18.14
C PRO A 126 10.44 13.79 17.68
N ALA A 127 9.63 14.58 18.38
CA ALA A 127 8.18 14.63 18.19
C ALA A 127 7.77 14.99 16.76
N ARG A 128 8.59 15.77 16.04
CA ARG A 128 8.29 16.19 14.67
C ARG A 128 9.35 15.72 13.69
N THR A 129 8.91 15.03 12.64
CA THR A 129 9.78 14.55 11.57
C THR A 129 9.46 15.28 10.27
N ILE A 130 10.48 15.96 9.71
CA ILE A 130 10.42 16.53 8.37
C ILE A 130 11.24 15.64 7.44
N ARG A 131 10.57 15.04 6.48
CA ARG A 131 11.16 14.20 5.44
C ARG A 131 11.50 15.06 4.24
N ILE A 132 12.75 15.06 3.78
CA ILE A 132 13.17 15.82 2.59
C ILE A 132 13.52 14.83 1.51
N CYS A 133 12.84 14.94 0.37
CA CYS A 133 13.04 14.03 -0.75
C CYS A 133 14.44 14.19 -1.35
N THR A 134 15.17 13.08 -1.44
CA THR A 134 16.51 12.97 -2.04
C THR A 134 16.53 12.13 -3.31
N SER A 135 15.34 11.76 -3.84
CA SER A 135 15.23 11.07 -5.13
C SER A 135 15.59 11.98 -6.30
N LEU A 136 15.83 11.38 -7.46
CA LEU A 136 16.46 11.98 -8.63
C LEU A 136 15.99 13.41 -8.96
N SER A 137 14.67 13.61 -9.10
CA SER A 137 14.13 14.95 -9.46
C SER A 137 14.44 16.00 -8.38
N CYS A 138 14.26 15.66 -7.10
CA CYS A 138 14.53 16.55 -5.97
C CYS A 138 16.04 16.76 -5.76
N MET A 139 16.85 15.71 -5.95
CA MET A 139 18.31 15.80 -5.88
C MET A 139 18.83 16.81 -6.91
N MET A 140 18.35 16.74 -8.16
CA MET A 140 18.74 17.70 -9.23
C MET A 140 18.32 19.14 -8.91
N GLN A 141 17.32 19.35 -8.06
CA GLN A 141 16.84 20.64 -7.58
C GLN A 141 17.40 21.05 -6.21
N GLY A 142 18.42 20.33 -5.72
CA GLY A 142 19.12 20.68 -4.49
C GLY A 142 18.55 20.08 -3.21
N GLY A 143 17.73 19.02 -3.29
CA GLY A 143 17.12 18.36 -2.12
C GLY A 143 18.12 17.85 -1.10
N GLU A 144 19.23 17.23 -1.55
CA GLU A 144 20.29 16.78 -0.65
C GLU A 144 20.99 17.95 0.07
N ALA A 145 21.30 19.04 -0.66
CA ALA A 145 21.91 20.21 -0.06
C ALA A 145 20.97 20.88 0.97
N LEU A 146 19.67 20.89 0.68
CA LEU A 146 18.64 21.37 1.60
C LEU A 146 18.61 20.52 2.88
N LEU A 147 18.60 19.18 2.74
CA LEU A 147 18.63 18.25 3.88
C LEU A 147 19.85 18.52 4.78
N GLN A 148 21.06 18.56 4.20
CA GLN A 148 22.30 18.83 4.94
C GLN A 148 22.24 20.18 5.65
N LYS A 149 21.73 21.23 5.00
CA LYS A 149 21.58 22.56 5.58
C LYS A 149 20.64 22.57 6.79
N MET A 150 19.47 21.92 6.66
CA MET A 150 18.50 21.86 7.76
C MET A 150 19.04 21.05 8.94
N GLN A 151 19.75 19.96 8.69
CA GLN A 151 20.43 19.19 9.72
C GLN A 151 21.54 20.00 10.44
N SER A 152 22.33 20.78 9.71
CA SER A 152 23.33 21.68 10.28
C SER A 152 22.68 22.77 11.14
N MET A 153 21.63 23.40 10.67
CA MET A 153 20.90 24.42 11.44
C MET A 153 20.35 23.84 12.75
N ARG A 154 19.84 22.60 12.74
CA ARG A 154 19.41 21.91 13.95
C ARG A 154 20.58 21.66 14.92
N SER A 155 21.70 21.14 14.42
CA SER A 155 22.91 20.89 15.27
C SER A 155 23.53 22.16 15.86
N GLU A 156 23.36 23.29 15.17
CA GLU A 156 23.77 24.62 15.63
C GLU A 156 22.78 25.26 16.64
N GLY A 157 21.67 24.58 16.97
CA GLY A 157 20.66 25.08 17.89
C GLY A 157 19.78 26.19 17.31
N LYS A 158 19.74 26.36 15.97
CA LYS A 158 18.87 27.32 15.27
C LYS A 158 17.46 26.80 15.05
N ILE A 159 17.25 25.49 15.23
CA ILE A 159 16.00 24.77 15.12
C ILE A 159 15.83 23.93 16.38
N ASP A 160 14.61 23.84 16.89
CA ASP A 160 14.27 23.09 18.09
C ASP A 160 14.73 21.62 17.99
N ALA A 161 15.19 21.08 19.12
CA ALA A 161 15.62 19.68 19.24
C ALA A 161 14.48 18.68 18.97
N ASP A 162 13.22 19.12 19.16
CA ASP A 162 12.02 18.33 18.91
C ASP A 162 11.72 18.10 17.40
N VAL A 163 12.47 18.77 16.51
CA VAL A 163 12.36 18.59 15.06
C VAL A 163 13.56 17.82 14.55
N ARG A 164 13.31 16.77 13.75
CA ARG A 164 14.38 16.08 13.01
C ARG A 164 14.15 16.15 11.50
N PHE A 165 15.25 16.10 10.75
CA PHE A 165 15.25 16.05 9.29
C PHE A 165 15.84 14.73 8.84
N VAL A 166 15.07 13.99 8.02
CA VAL A 166 15.48 12.70 7.47
C VAL A 166 15.35 12.69 5.95
N PRO A 167 16.19 11.92 5.23
CA PRO A 167 15.99 11.73 3.80
C PRO A 167 14.70 10.96 3.58
N ALA A 168 14.08 11.19 2.43
CA ALA A 168 12.92 10.43 1.98
C ALA A 168 13.11 9.94 0.53
N PRO A 169 12.52 8.79 0.17
CA PRO A 169 12.32 8.40 -1.22
C PRO A 169 11.40 9.40 -1.93
N CYS A 170 11.03 9.12 -3.18
CA CYS A 170 10.17 10.02 -3.94
C CYS A 170 8.80 10.21 -3.26
N LEU A 171 8.49 11.47 -2.91
CA LEU A 171 7.22 11.87 -2.30
C LEU A 171 6.07 12.07 -3.33
N GLY A 172 6.29 11.72 -4.60
CA GLY A 172 5.29 11.88 -5.67
C GLY A 172 5.00 13.32 -6.09
N ALA A 173 5.84 14.29 -5.70
CA ALA A 173 5.68 15.71 -5.93
C ALA A 173 6.79 16.29 -6.81
N CYS A 174 7.14 15.57 -7.87
CA CYS A 174 8.25 15.93 -8.74
C CYS A 174 8.01 17.21 -9.56
N ASP A 175 6.76 17.59 -9.76
CA ASP A 175 6.34 18.85 -10.40
C ASP A 175 6.61 20.10 -9.54
N VAL A 176 6.75 19.91 -8.22
CA VAL A 176 7.05 20.97 -7.25
C VAL A 176 8.37 20.73 -6.50
N ALA A 177 9.32 20.06 -7.18
CA ALA A 177 10.64 19.77 -6.63
C ALA A 177 11.46 21.03 -6.31
N PRO A 178 12.32 21.02 -5.25
CA PRO A 178 12.46 19.93 -4.30
C PRO A 178 11.26 19.85 -3.34
N ALA A 179 10.90 18.64 -2.92
CA ALA A 179 9.77 18.40 -2.06
C ALA A 179 10.20 17.91 -0.68
N ALA A 180 9.44 18.28 0.32
CA ALA A 180 9.55 17.77 1.69
C ALA A 180 8.16 17.38 2.20
N ALA A 181 8.11 16.63 3.30
CA ALA A 181 6.88 16.33 4.03
C ALA A 181 7.08 16.63 5.52
N ASP A 182 6.13 17.32 6.11
CA ASP A 182 5.99 17.55 7.53
C ASP A 182 4.95 16.58 8.09
N GLY A 183 5.40 15.53 8.75
CA GLY A 183 4.56 14.38 9.00
C GLY A 183 4.08 13.78 7.67
N HIS A 184 2.78 13.86 7.40
CA HIS A 184 2.18 13.42 6.13
C HIS A 184 2.01 14.54 5.09
N HIS A 185 2.20 15.82 5.47
CA HIS A 185 1.82 16.96 4.66
C HIS A 185 2.93 17.43 3.74
N LEU A 186 2.63 17.50 2.45
CA LEU A 186 3.56 17.86 1.41
C LEU A 186 3.93 19.35 1.46
N VAL A 187 5.22 19.65 1.34
CA VAL A 187 5.79 20.98 1.17
C VAL A 187 6.52 21.02 -0.17
N GLY A 188 5.88 21.59 -1.18
CA GLY A 188 6.48 21.78 -2.49
C GLY A 188 7.43 22.98 -2.52
N TYR A 189 8.33 23.01 -3.53
CA TYR A 189 9.37 24.02 -3.69
C TYR A 189 10.14 24.26 -2.39
N ALA A 190 10.45 23.16 -1.70
CA ALA A 190 11.04 23.18 -0.38
C ALA A 190 12.37 23.93 -0.37
N ASN A 191 12.49 24.87 0.53
CA ASN A 191 13.70 25.66 0.78
C ASN A 191 13.77 25.99 2.28
N THR A 192 14.90 26.57 2.71
CA THR A 192 15.10 26.90 4.12
C THR A 192 13.97 27.76 4.69
N ASP A 193 13.53 28.78 3.94
CA ASP A 193 12.59 29.77 4.46
C ASP A 193 11.17 29.19 4.61
N ASN A 194 10.70 28.42 3.60
CA ASN A 194 9.37 27.81 3.73
C ASN A 194 9.36 26.66 4.73
N LEU A 195 10.43 25.87 4.87
CA LEU A 195 10.53 24.86 5.93
C LEU A 195 10.56 25.51 7.33
N MET A 196 11.33 26.59 7.53
CA MET A 196 11.31 27.34 8.80
C MET A 196 9.93 27.88 9.12
N ARG A 197 9.20 28.38 8.12
CA ARG A 197 7.79 28.81 8.29
C ARG A 197 6.91 27.64 8.68
N VAL A 198 6.99 26.52 7.98
CA VAL A 198 6.20 25.31 8.28
C VAL A 198 6.47 24.84 9.72
N ILE A 199 7.74 24.82 10.15
CA ILE A 199 8.10 24.47 11.54
C ILE A 199 7.39 25.39 12.55
N THR A 200 7.26 26.67 12.23
CA THR A 200 6.70 27.67 13.15
C THR A 200 5.17 27.70 13.12
N THR A 201 4.56 27.59 11.94
CA THR A 201 3.11 27.79 11.72
C THR A 201 2.31 26.53 11.44
N GLY A 202 2.97 25.41 11.21
CA GLY A 202 2.36 24.17 10.71
C GLY A 202 2.20 24.18 9.19
N THR A 203 1.87 23.02 8.65
CA THR A 203 1.59 22.84 7.22
C THR A 203 0.09 22.94 6.98
N PRO A 204 -0.39 23.75 6.01
CA PRO A 204 -1.80 23.78 5.65
C PRO A 204 -2.28 22.42 5.13
N HIS A 205 -3.52 22.08 5.49
CA HIS A 205 -4.22 20.86 5.08
C HIS A 205 -5.34 21.21 4.11
N ASP A 206 -5.01 21.64 2.92
CA ASP A 206 -6.04 22.02 1.96
C ASP A 206 -6.25 20.88 0.96
N ILE A 207 -7.46 20.31 0.98
CA ILE A 207 -7.91 19.47 -0.13
C ILE A 207 -7.99 20.40 -1.35
N PRO A 208 -7.28 20.07 -2.46
CA PRO A 208 -7.31 20.91 -3.66
C PRO A 208 -8.73 21.05 -4.23
N ASP A 209 -8.99 22.09 -5.00
CA ASP A 209 -10.22 22.22 -5.76
C ASP A 209 -10.35 21.07 -6.77
N TYR A 210 -11.48 20.39 -6.77
CA TYR A 210 -11.73 19.22 -7.60
C TYR A 210 -13.18 19.16 -8.10
N ILE A 211 -13.40 18.36 -9.14
CA ILE A 211 -14.74 18.05 -9.65
C ILE A 211 -15.38 17.04 -8.70
N GLY A 212 -16.18 17.52 -7.73
CA GLY A 212 -16.88 16.68 -6.77
C GLY A 212 -18.12 16.00 -7.37
N PHE A 213 -18.71 15.06 -6.62
CA PHE A 213 -19.84 14.22 -7.05
C PHE A 213 -20.97 14.99 -7.76
N THR A 214 -21.44 16.09 -7.18
CA THR A 214 -22.54 16.88 -7.74
C THR A 214 -22.22 17.48 -9.10
N ALA A 215 -21.01 18.05 -9.25
CA ALA A 215 -20.58 18.65 -10.50
C ALA A 215 -20.33 17.57 -11.56
N TYR A 216 -19.74 16.43 -11.18
CA TYR A 216 -19.50 15.32 -12.06
C TYR A 216 -20.81 14.74 -12.60
N ARG A 217 -21.81 14.54 -11.75
CA ARG A 217 -23.16 14.10 -12.18
C ARG A 217 -23.85 15.11 -13.08
N ALA A 218 -23.76 16.40 -12.82
CA ALA A 218 -24.33 17.43 -13.66
C ALA A 218 -23.75 17.45 -15.10
N ALA A 219 -22.51 16.94 -15.26
CA ALA A 219 -21.87 16.73 -16.55
C ALA A 219 -22.14 15.34 -17.17
N ALA A 220 -23.24 14.69 -16.78
CA ALA A 220 -23.66 13.36 -17.21
C ALA A 220 -22.72 12.20 -16.74
N GLY A 221 -21.89 12.45 -15.73
CA GLY A 221 -21.13 11.39 -15.07
C GLY A 221 -22.04 10.34 -14.42
N TYR A 222 -21.61 9.09 -14.42
CA TYR A 222 -22.34 7.90 -13.94
C TYR A 222 -23.62 7.52 -14.73
N ALA A 223 -23.96 8.18 -15.82
CA ALA A 223 -25.18 7.86 -16.59
C ALA A 223 -25.18 6.41 -17.10
N LEU A 224 -24.00 5.91 -17.52
CA LEU A 224 -23.86 4.52 -17.96
C LEU A 224 -23.99 3.53 -16.79
N ILE A 225 -23.49 3.87 -15.62
CA ILE A 225 -23.63 3.07 -14.40
C ILE A 225 -25.11 2.97 -13.99
N GLU A 226 -25.84 4.09 -14.03
CA GLU A 226 -27.29 4.10 -13.76
C GLU A 226 -28.05 3.20 -14.74
N ALA A 227 -27.70 3.25 -16.04
CA ALA A 227 -28.29 2.38 -17.05
C ALA A 227 -28.00 0.90 -16.79
N LEU A 228 -26.77 0.55 -16.42
CA LEU A 228 -26.37 -0.81 -16.06
C LEU A 228 -27.08 -1.31 -14.81
N ASN A 229 -27.19 -0.47 -13.78
CA ASN A 229 -27.90 -0.81 -12.53
C ASN A 229 -29.42 -1.00 -12.73
N ALA A 230 -30.02 -0.31 -13.70
CA ALA A 230 -31.45 -0.39 -14.01
C ALA A 230 -31.81 -1.49 -15.01
N ALA A 231 -30.83 -2.10 -15.68
CA ALA A 231 -31.06 -3.10 -16.72
C ALA A 231 -31.55 -4.44 -16.13
N THR A 232 -32.40 -5.16 -16.91
CA THR A 232 -32.68 -6.57 -16.61
C THR A 232 -31.45 -7.43 -16.88
N ASP A 233 -31.37 -8.64 -16.34
CA ASP A 233 -30.21 -9.52 -16.48
C ASP A 233 -29.77 -9.72 -17.93
N ASP A 234 -30.73 -9.96 -18.85
CA ASP A 234 -30.47 -10.14 -20.28
C ASP A 234 -29.94 -8.84 -20.92
N ALA A 235 -30.59 -7.71 -20.66
CA ALA A 235 -30.14 -6.41 -21.16
C ALA A 235 -28.77 -6.00 -20.59
N HIS A 236 -28.50 -6.27 -19.30
CA HIS A 236 -27.21 -6.05 -18.68
C HIS A 236 -26.12 -6.88 -19.36
N ALA A 237 -26.34 -8.17 -19.60
CA ALA A 237 -25.39 -9.05 -20.28
C ALA A 237 -25.09 -8.56 -21.71
N GLU A 238 -26.10 -8.10 -22.46
CA GLU A 238 -25.92 -7.51 -23.79
C GLU A 238 -25.09 -6.22 -23.73
N MET A 239 -25.41 -5.30 -22.80
CA MET A 239 -24.65 -4.07 -22.60
C MET A 239 -23.19 -4.36 -22.25
N VAL A 240 -22.93 -5.27 -21.32
CA VAL A 240 -21.55 -5.66 -20.90
C VAL A 240 -20.78 -6.24 -22.10
N SER A 241 -21.40 -7.10 -22.90
CA SER A 241 -20.77 -7.65 -24.12
C SER A 241 -20.41 -6.57 -25.13
N GLY A 242 -21.33 -5.61 -25.38
CA GLY A 242 -21.10 -4.48 -26.26
C GLY A 242 -19.98 -3.54 -25.77
N LEU A 243 -19.95 -3.25 -24.46
CA LEU A 243 -18.91 -2.43 -23.84
C LEU A 243 -17.54 -3.11 -23.90
N MET A 244 -17.46 -4.43 -23.70
CA MET A 244 -16.22 -5.19 -23.80
C MET A 244 -15.66 -5.17 -25.22
N SER A 245 -16.52 -5.28 -26.25
CA SER A 245 -16.12 -5.11 -27.64
C SER A 245 -15.60 -3.70 -27.90
N THR A 246 -16.36 -2.69 -27.49
CA THR A 246 -15.96 -1.28 -27.64
C THR A 246 -14.61 -0.99 -26.98
N LEU A 247 -14.37 -1.51 -25.77
CA LEU A 247 -13.10 -1.34 -25.06
C LEU A 247 -11.93 -2.01 -25.79
N SER A 248 -12.18 -3.16 -26.41
CA SER A 248 -11.20 -3.89 -27.21
C SER A 248 -10.87 -3.15 -28.50
N ASP A 249 -11.90 -2.64 -29.21
CA ASP A 249 -11.75 -1.91 -30.47
C ASP A 249 -11.07 -0.55 -30.26
N ALA A 250 -11.31 0.10 -29.13
CA ALA A 250 -10.65 1.34 -28.74
C ALA A 250 -9.14 1.16 -28.51
N ALA A 251 -8.64 -0.07 -28.42
CA ALA A 251 -7.25 -0.42 -28.19
C ALA A 251 -6.64 0.29 -26.96
N LEU A 252 -7.47 0.60 -25.94
CA LEU A 252 -7.04 1.26 -24.71
C LEU A 252 -5.98 0.41 -24.00
N ARG A 253 -4.90 1.05 -23.54
CA ARG A 253 -3.79 0.39 -22.88
C ARG A 253 -3.57 0.98 -21.49
N GLY A 254 -3.04 0.15 -20.58
CA GLY A 254 -2.57 0.61 -19.29
C GLY A 254 -1.42 1.61 -19.41
N LEU A 255 -1.38 2.59 -18.49
CA LEU A 255 -0.36 3.64 -18.43
C LEU A 255 0.70 3.39 -17.35
N GLY A 256 0.74 2.20 -16.76
CA GLY A 256 1.71 1.79 -15.74
C GLY A 256 3.04 1.23 -16.30
N GLY A 257 3.36 1.50 -17.56
CA GLY A 257 4.62 1.09 -18.20
C GLY A 257 4.50 -0.09 -19.17
N ALA A 258 3.85 -1.20 -18.79
CA ALA A 258 3.72 -2.40 -19.61
C ALA A 258 2.80 -2.23 -20.84
N GLY A 259 1.90 -1.25 -20.83
CA GLY A 259 1.00 -0.97 -21.94
C GLY A 259 0.08 -2.15 -22.31
N PHE A 260 -0.32 -2.98 -21.33
CA PHE A 260 -1.16 -4.13 -21.61
C PHE A 260 -2.55 -3.70 -22.07
N PRO A 261 -3.15 -4.35 -23.11
CA PRO A 261 -4.48 -3.98 -23.61
C PRO A 261 -5.56 -4.19 -22.54
N THR A 262 -6.29 -3.12 -22.19
CA THR A 262 -7.27 -3.11 -21.09
C THR A 262 -8.40 -4.10 -21.35
N GLY A 263 -9.02 -4.09 -22.54
CA GLY A 263 -10.09 -5.01 -22.88
C GLY A 263 -9.67 -6.49 -22.77
N ARG A 264 -8.43 -6.81 -23.21
CA ARG A 264 -7.89 -8.16 -23.05
C ARG A 264 -7.68 -8.55 -21.58
N LYS A 265 -7.15 -7.64 -20.75
CA LYS A 265 -6.96 -7.90 -19.31
C LYS A 265 -8.31 -8.19 -18.64
N TRP A 266 -9.30 -7.36 -18.90
CA TRP A 266 -10.63 -7.52 -18.32
C TRP A 266 -11.30 -8.81 -18.76
N SER A 267 -11.22 -9.15 -20.06
CA SER A 267 -11.77 -10.42 -20.58
C SER A 267 -11.11 -11.65 -19.96
N ILE A 268 -9.79 -11.63 -19.71
CA ILE A 268 -9.07 -12.72 -19.07
C ILE A 268 -9.60 -12.93 -17.64
N VAL A 269 -9.72 -11.86 -16.85
CA VAL A 269 -10.19 -11.97 -15.46
C VAL A 269 -11.66 -12.39 -15.42
N ALA A 270 -12.50 -11.84 -16.31
CA ALA A 270 -13.91 -12.22 -16.43
C ALA A 270 -14.13 -13.71 -16.78
N GLY A 271 -13.12 -14.34 -17.41
CA GLY A 271 -13.16 -15.76 -17.79
C GLY A 271 -12.89 -16.75 -16.64
N TYR A 272 -12.41 -16.29 -15.49
CA TYR A 272 -12.22 -17.15 -14.32
C TYR A 272 -13.48 -17.23 -13.46
N ASP A 273 -13.63 -18.30 -12.70
CA ASP A 273 -14.73 -18.44 -11.73
C ASP A 273 -14.59 -17.42 -10.59
N GLY A 274 -15.73 -16.97 -10.06
CA GLY A 274 -15.77 -16.00 -8.95
C GLY A 274 -15.55 -16.62 -7.55
N PRO A 275 -15.37 -15.79 -6.52
CA PRO A 275 -15.45 -14.33 -6.55
C PRO A 275 -14.24 -13.70 -7.23
N ARG A 276 -14.43 -12.61 -7.96
CA ARG A 276 -13.39 -11.82 -8.60
C ARG A 276 -13.19 -10.52 -7.85
N LEU A 277 -11.92 -10.16 -7.63
CA LEU A 277 -11.54 -8.97 -6.90
C LEU A 277 -10.85 -7.95 -7.82
N MET A 278 -10.71 -6.72 -7.34
CA MET A 278 -9.99 -5.66 -8.04
C MET A 278 -9.04 -4.97 -7.08
N ALA A 279 -7.83 -4.66 -7.57
CA ALA A 279 -6.88 -3.77 -6.91
C ALA A 279 -6.53 -2.61 -7.83
N VAL A 280 -6.91 -1.40 -7.43
CA VAL A 280 -6.54 -0.17 -8.14
C VAL A 280 -5.22 0.31 -7.57
N ASN A 281 -4.21 0.35 -8.44
CA ASN A 281 -2.86 0.74 -8.06
C ASN A 281 -2.70 2.26 -8.14
N GLY A 282 -2.76 2.93 -6.99
CA GLY A 282 -2.44 4.34 -6.81
C GLY A 282 -1.09 4.56 -6.10
N ASP A 283 -0.20 3.55 -6.10
CA ASP A 283 1.17 3.66 -5.55
C ASP A 283 2.14 4.20 -6.61
N GLU A 284 1.98 5.47 -6.95
CA GLU A 284 2.77 6.18 -7.95
C GLU A 284 4.14 6.58 -7.39
N GLY A 285 5.04 5.61 -7.25
CA GLY A 285 6.37 5.78 -6.63
C GLY A 285 7.51 6.16 -7.57
N GLU A 286 7.31 6.13 -8.89
CA GLU A 286 8.36 6.37 -9.88
C GLU A 286 8.79 7.85 -9.90
N PRO A 287 10.08 8.19 -9.68
CA PRO A 287 10.55 9.56 -9.76
C PRO A 287 10.26 10.21 -11.12
N GLY A 288 9.67 11.41 -11.09
CA GLY A 288 9.24 12.13 -12.30
C GLY A 288 7.79 11.86 -12.72
N THR A 289 7.09 10.95 -12.03
CA THR A 289 5.70 10.58 -12.33
C THR A 289 4.74 11.16 -11.30
N PHE A 290 3.70 11.86 -11.77
CA PHE A 290 2.65 12.46 -10.95
C PHE A 290 1.29 12.53 -11.68
N LYS A 291 1.08 11.67 -12.70
CA LYS A 291 -0.16 11.59 -13.50
C LYS A 291 -1.36 11.15 -12.65
N ASP A 292 -1.15 10.14 -11.76
CA ASP A 292 -2.23 9.60 -10.94
C ASP A 292 -2.62 10.61 -9.86
N ARG A 293 -1.64 11.25 -9.20
CA ARG A 293 -1.88 12.35 -8.28
C ARG A 293 -2.71 13.46 -8.93
N TYR A 294 -2.36 13.87 -10.14
CA TYR A 294 -3.06 14.93 -10.87
C TYR A 294 -4.54 14.59 -11.10
N TYR A 295 -4.84 13.40 -11.60
CA TYR A 295 -6.21 12.99 -11.86
C TYR A 295 -7.01 12.75 -10.57
N LEU A 296 -6.41 12.09 -9.58
CA LEU A 296 -7.06 11.82 -8.30
C LEU A 296 -7.38 13.11 -7.54
N SER A 297 -6.54 14.13 -7.66
CA SER A 297 -6.76 15.43 -7.01
C SER A 297 -7.68 16.38 -7.78
N SER A 298 -7.90 16.19 -9.09
CA SER A 298 -8.70 17.09 -9.90
C SER A 298 -10.06 16.51 -10.34
N ASP A 299 -10.11 15.21 -10.71
CA ASP A 299 -11.31 14.53 -11.23
C ASP A 299 -11.41 13.09 -10.71
N PRO A 300 -11.55 12.87 -9.39
CA PRO A 300 -11.57 11.54 -8.77
C PRO A 300 -12.73 10.68 -9.26
N HIS A 301 -13.85 11.30 -9.60
CA HIS A 301 -15.04 10.58 -10.04
C HIS A 301 -14.88 9.89 -11.38
N ARG A 302 -14.00 10.37 -12.26
CA ARG A 302 -13.67 9.67 -13.51
C ARG A 302 -13.00 8.33 -13.24
N MET A 303 -12.09 8.26 -12.27
CA MET A 303 -11.48 7.01 -11.83
C MET A 303 -12.52 6.10 -11.15
N LEU A 304 -13.34 6.65 -10.25
CA LEU A 304 -14.39 5.89 -9.54
C LEU A 304 -15.44 5.34 -10.50
N GLU A 305 -15.87 6.09 -11.53
CA GLU A 305 -16.75 5.57 -12.58
C GLU A 305 -16.09 4.43 -13.37
N GLY A 306 -14.79 4.54 -13.67
CA GLY A 306 -14.02 3.45 -14.28
C GLY A 306 -13.99 2.18 -13.41
N VAL A 307 -13.87 2.31 -12.09
CA VAL A 307 -13.98 1.19 -11.14
C VAL A 307 -15.35 0.53 -11.20
N LEU A 308 -16.43 1.32 -11.21
CA LEU A 308 -17.78 0.81 -11.31
C LEU A 308 -18.02 0.10 -12.65
N LEU A 309 -17.57 0.69 -13.77
CA LEU A 309 -17.65 0.04 -15.09
C LEU A 309 -16.92 -1.30 -15.09
N ALA A 310 -15.69 -1.33 -14.56
CA ALA A 310 -14.92 -2.57 -14.45
C ALA A 310 -15.64 -3.62 -13.61
N SER A 311 -16.32 -3.21 -12.52
CA SER A 311 -17.08 -4.14 -11.68
C SER A 311 -18.23 -4.80 -12.43
N HIS A 312 -18.99 -4.05 -13.23
CA HIS A 312 -20.04 -4.61 -14.08
C HIS A 312 -19.48 -5.53 -15.16
N MET A 313 -18.43 -5.07 -15.87
CA MET A 313 -17.89 -5.79 -17.03
C MET A 313 -17.13 -7.07 -16.66
N VAL A 314 -16.53 -7.12 -15.49
CA VAL A 314 -15.71 -8.26 -15.02
C VAL A 314 -16.42 -9.08 -13.95
N GLY A 315 -17.48 -8.54 -13.35
CA GLY A 315 -18.20 -9.18 -12.23
C GLY A 315 -17.37 -9.12 -10.94
N ILE A 316 -16.82 -7.94 -10.63
CA ILE A 316 -16.04 -7.70 -9.40
C ILE A 316 -17.01 -7.53 -8.22
N THR A 317 -16.70 -8.20 -7.12
CA THR A 317 -17.50 -8.11 -5.89
C THR A 317 -16.90 -7.17 -4.86
N LYS A 318 -15.55 -7.01 -4.89
CA LYS A 318 -14.83 -6.12 -3.98
C LYS A 318 -13.62 -5.49 -4.67
N CYS A 319 -13.43 -4.18 -4.44
CA CYS A 319 -12.35 -3.38 -4.96
C CYS A 319 -11.51 -2.81 -3.81
N TYR A 320 -10.19 -2.89 -3.93
CA TYR A 320 -9.24 -2.26 -3.04
C TYR A 320 -8.58 -1.09 -3.77
N LEU A 321 -8.75 0.13 -3.25
CA LEU A 321 -8.05 1.31 -3.73
C LEU A 321 -6.78 1.49 -2.91
N TYR A 322 -5.63 1.14 -3.47
CA TYR A 322 -4.34 1.26 -2.80
C TYR A 322 -3.70 2.60 -3.14
N ILE A 323 -3.62 3.50 -2.15
CA ILE A 323 -3.10 4.86 -2.31
C ILE A 323 -1.86 5.03 -1.43
N ARG A 324 -0.83 5.66 -1.95
CA ARG A 324 0.39 5.99 -1.19
C ARG A 324 0.07 6.80 0.06
N ASP A 325 0.83 6.54 1.13
CA ASP A 325 0.77 7.34 2.36
C ASP A 325 1.10 8.82 2.14
N GLU A 326 1.97 9.11 1.18
CA GLU A 326 2.43 10.45 0.84
C GLU A 326 1.36 11.33 0.16
N TYR A 327 0.13 10.80 -0.05
CA TYR A 327 -1.01 11.51 -0.64
C TYR A 327 -2.18 11.69 0.34
N PRO A 328 -1.97 12.29 1.54
CA PRO A 328 -3.00 12.38 2.58
C PRO A 328 -4.24 13.17 2.14
N GLU A 329 -4.05 14.23 1.33
CA GLU A 329 -5.16 15.04 0.81
C GLU A 329 -6.04 14.22 -0.14
N ILE A 330 -5.44 13.34 -0.95
CA ILE A 330 -6.16 12.42 -1.84
C ILE A 330 -6.88 11.35 -1.04
N ILE A 331 -6.25 10.80 0.01
CA ILE A 331 -6.89 9.83 0.91
C ILE A 331 -8.12 10.46 1.56
N ALA A 332 -8.00 11.69 2.09
CA ALA A 332 -9.11 12.43 2.68
C ALA A 332 -10.22 12.73 1.66
N LEU A 333 -9.84 13.15 0.45
CA LEU A 333 -10.76 13.40 -0.66
C LEU A 333 -11.52 12.12 -1.07
N LEU A 334 -10.81 11.02 -1.31
CA LEU A 334 -11.42 9.76 -1.70
C LEU A 334 -12.33 9.21 -0.60
N THR A 335 -11.92 9.30 0.67
CA THR A 335 -12.77 8.89 1.81
C THR A 335 -14.10 9.64 1.79
N LYS A 336 -14.08 10.96 1.57
CA LYS A 336 -15.28 11.79 1.48
C LYS A 336 -16.15 11.43 0.29
N GLU A 337 -15.54 11.26 -0.90
CA GLU A 337 -16.30 11.03 -2.12
C GLU A 337 -16.81 9.57 -2.23
N LEU A 338 -16.10 8.59 -1.65
CA LEU A 338 -16.60 7.22 -1.51
C LEU A 338 -17.86 7.16 -0.63
N ALA A 339 -17.88 7.88 0.50
CA ALA A 339 -19.07 7.95 1.35
C ALA A 339 -20.27 8.55 0.60
N ARG A 340 -20.05 9.56 -0.27
CA ARG A 340 -21.09 10.13 -1.12
C ARG A 340 -21.58 9.16 -2.19
N LEU A 341 -20.66 8.44 -2.80
CA LEU A 341 -20.96 7.44 -3.82
C LEU A 341 -21.77 6.29 -3.22
N GLU A 342 -21.41 5.82 -2.02
CA GLU A 342 -22.17 4.83 -1.27
C GLU A 342 -23.59 5.32 -0.95
N ALA A 343 -23.72 6.53 -0.42
CA ALA A 343 -25.01 7.14 -0.10
C ALA A 343 -25.90 7.36 -1.34
N SER A 344 -25.33 7.46 -2.54
CA SER A 344 -26.06 7.60 -3.79
C SER A 344 -26.68 6.29 -4.30
N GLY A 345 -26.26 5.13 -3.79
CA GLY A 345 -26.68 3.80 -4.24
C GLY A 345 -26.03 3.33 -5.55
N LEU A 346 -25.10 4.11 -6.14
CA LEU A 346 -24.46 3.75 -7.42
C LEU A 346 -23.53 2.55 -7.31
N LEU A 347 -23.04 2.23 -6.11
CA LEU A 347 -22.16 1.07 -5.89
C LEU A 347 -22.87 -0.27 -6.16
N GLY A 348 -24.21 -0.32 -6.07
CA GLY A 348 -24.93 -1.59 -6.15
C GLY A 348 -24.45 -2.57 -5.06
N SER A 349 -23.92 -3.72 -5.48
CA SER A 349 -23.35 -4.74 -4.59
C SER A 349 -21.82 -4.65 -4.44
N LEU A 350 -21.16 -3.70 -5.12
CA LEU A 350 -19.71 -3.54 -5.05
C LEU A 350 -19.29 -2.95 -3.70
N GLU A 351 -18.38 -3.62 -3.02
CA GLU A 351 -17.68 -3.08 -1.84
C GLU A 351 -16.37 -2.42 -2.29
N ILE A 352 -16.11 -1.18 -1.86
CA ILE A 352 -14.85 -0.48 -2.11
C ILE A 352 -14.16 -0.21 -0.79
N GLU A 353 -12.92 -0.67 -0.66
CA GLU A 353 -12.08 -0.48 0.53
C GLU A 353 -10.83 0.32 0.18
N LEU A 354 -10.64 1.47 0.84
CA LEU A 354 -9.44 2.28 0.69
C LEU A 354 -8.31 1.67 1.53
N ARG A 355 -7.13 1.52 0.92
CA ARG A 355 -5.91 1.00 1.55
C ARG A 355 -4.79 2.02 1.47
N ARG A 356 -4.08 2.19 2.56
CA ARG A 356 -2.98 3.13 2.68
C ARG A 356 -1.64 2.40 2.55
N GLY A 357 -0.81 2.85 1.61
CA GLY A 357 0.58 2.40 1.50
C GLY A 357 1.42 2.85 2.69
N ALA A 358 2.70 2.47 2.74
CA ALA A 358 3.57 2.79 3.86
C ALA A 358 5.03 3.11 3.42
N GLY A 359 5.18 3.79 2.29
CA GLY A 359 6.48 4.30 1.84
C GLY A 359 7.42 3.25 1.24
N ALA A 360 6.91 2.26 0.52
CA ALA A 360 7.73 1.27 -0.16
C ALA A 360 7.49 1.32 -1.69
N TYR A 361 8.46 1.86 -2.44
CA TYR A 361 8.43 1.94 -3.91
C TYR A 361 8.02 0.63 -4.59
N ILE A 362 8.50 -0.50 -4.07
CA ILE A 362 8.21 -1.82 -4.64
C ILE A 362 6.71 -2.16 -4.65
N CYS A 363 5.90 -1.54 -3.78
CA CYS A 363 4.45 -1.75 -3.74
C CYS A 363 3.71 -1.19 -4.97
N GLY A 364 4.37 -0.39 -5.82
CA GLY A 364 3.89 -0.07 -7.16
C GLY A 364 3.93 -1.26 -8.14
N GLU A 365 4.69 -2.31 -7.86
CA GLU A 365 4.63 -3.58 -8.60
C GLU A 365 3.35 -4.34 -8.19
N GLU A 366 2.59 -4.83 -9.18
CA GLU A 366 1.24 -5.36 -8.96
C GLU A 366 1.15 -6.48 -7.91
N SER A 367 2.11 -7.41 -7.86
CA SER A 367 2.09 -8.52 -6.91
C SER A 367 2.60 -8.12 -5.51
N ALA A 368 3.53 -7.17 -5.44
CA ALA A 368 3.97 -6.58 -4.19
C ALA A 368 2.86 -5.76 -3.52
N MET A 369 2.08 -5.01 -4.31
CA MET A 369 0.88 -4.32 -3.83
C MET A 369 -0.14 -5.30 -3.23
N ILE A 370 -0.37 -6.44 -3.88
CA ILE A 370 -1.26 -7.50 -3.40
C ILE A 370 -0.79 -8.03 -2.03
N GLU A 371 0.52 -8.33 -1.87
CA GLU A 371 1.07 -8.75 -0.58
C GLU A 371 0.89 -7.67 0.50
N SER A 372 1.06 -6.39 0.14
CA SER A 372 0.83 -5.27 1.06
C SER A 372 -0.64 -5.17 1.48
N ILE A 373 -1.60 -5.26 0.55
CA ILE A 373 -3.05 -5.29 0.86
C ILE A 373 -3.39 -6.47 1.79
N GLU A 374 -2.70 -7.60 1.65
CA GLU A 374 -2.88 -8.77 2.52
C GLU A 374 -2.19 -8.62 3.90
N GLY A 375 -1.64 -7.44 4.22
CA GLY A 375 -0.98 -7.17 5.51
C GLY A 375 0.38 -7.83 5.68
N LYS A 376 1.11 -8.02 4.58
CA LYS A 376 2.43 -8.65 4.52
C LYS A 376 3.49 -7.65 4.05
N ARG A 377 4.76 -8.09 4.01
CA ARG A 377 5.81 -7.36 3.29
C ARG A 377 5.47 -7.33 1.80
N GLY A 378 5.57 -6.16 1.17
CA GLY A 378 5.33 -5.97 -0.26
C GLY A 378 6.42 -6.60 -1.13
N LEU A 379 6.54 -7.92 -1.09
CA LEU A 379 7.50 -8.66 -1.90
C LEU A 379 6.83 -9.20 -3.16
N PRO A 380 7.44 -9.02 -4.35
CA PRO A 380 6.92 -9.55 -5.59
C PRO A 380 6.74 -11.07 -5.55
N ARG A 381 5.64 -11.56 -6.13
CA ARG A 381 5.34 -12.99 -6.28
C ARG A 381 6.04 -13.58 -7.52
N HIS A 382 6.41 -14.84 -7.45
CA HIS A 382 6.82 -15.59 -8.64
C HIS A 382 5.63 -15.81 -9.58
N ARG A 383 5.90 -15.76 -10.88
CA ARG A 383 4.92 -16.02 -11.94
C ARG A 383 5.37 -17.20 -12.80
N PRO A 384 4.49 -18.11 -13.23
CA PRO A 384 3.07 -18.24 -12.87
C PRO A 384 2.85 -18.72 -11.42
N PRO A 385 1.63 -18.61 -10.82
CA PRO A 385 0.39 -18.10 -11.43
C PRO A 385 0.38 -16.58 -11.60
N TYR A 386 -0.40 -16.07 -12.56
CA TYR A 386 -0.64 -14.64 -12.75
C TYR A 386 -1.77 -14.15 -11.83
N LEU A 387 -1.78 -12.85 -11.50
CA LEU A 387 -2.78 -12.28 -10.60
C LEU A 387 -4.22 -12.41 -11.14
N ALA A 388 -4.37 -12.40 -12.47
CA ALA A 388 -5.66 -12.66 -13.12
C ALA A 388 -6.26 -14.02 -12.73
N GLU A 389 -5.42 -15.01 -12.41
CA GLU A 389 -5.80 -16.34 -11.97
C GLU A 389 -5.79 -16.45 -10.45
N ARG A 390 -4.74 -15.92 -9.80
CA ARG A 390 -4.50 -16.07 -8.37
C ARG A 390 -3.87 -14.80 -7.77
N GLY A 391 -4.70 -13.82 -7.48
CA GLY A 391 -4.33 -12.52 -6.94
C GLY A 391 -4.63 -12.38 -5.44
N LEU A 392 -5.42 -11.37 -5.09
CA LEU A 392 -5.84 -11.08 -3.71
C LEU A 392 -6.55 -12.27 -3.06
N PHE A 393 -6.04 -12.68 -1.90
CA PHE A 393 -6.60 -13.79 -1.10
C PHE A 393 -6.83 -15.05 -1.92
N ASP A 394 -5.92 -15.34 -2.86
CA ASP A 394 -5.99 -16.47 -3.81
C ASP A 394 -7.17 -16.42 -4.81
N HIS A 395 -7.82 -15.26 -5.00
CA HIS A 395 -8.90 -15.07 -5.97
C HIS A 395 -8.42 -14.39 -7.26
N PRO A 396 -9.10 -14.64 -8.40
CA PRO A 396 -8.87 -13.89 -9.64
C PRO A 396 -8.96 -12.37 -9.38
N THR A 397 -7.91 -11.64 -9.79
CA THR A 397 -7.80 -10.21 -9.48
C THR A 397 -7.47 -9.39 -10.73
N LEU A 398 -8.27 -8.32 -10.93
CA LEU A 398 -8.08 -7.31 -11.96
C LEU A 398 -7.11 -6.22 -11.50
#